data_529338e6da1da1ba3fd81abec134316d
#
_entry.id   529338e6da1da1ba3fd81abec134316d
#
_cell.length_a   1.000
_cell.length_b   1.000
_cell.length_c   1.000
_cell.angle_alpha   90.00
_cell.angle_beta   90.00
_cell.angle_gamma   90.00
#
_symmetry.space_group_name_H-M   'P 1'
#
loop_
_entity.id
_entity.type
_entity.pdbx_description
1 polymer ?
#
loop_
_entity_poly.entity_id
_entity_poly.type
_entity_poly.pdbx_seq_one_letter_code
_entity_poly.pdbx_strand_id
1 'polypeptide(L)'
;MRGKFKFKGDSLIGAIILSLAITSCGIGDGDSSPDPKLSAEKACEGLSPAAASALEDITETEEFESRWDSAVASLLKKSLKEPGQEERSELLACEIIPQQPKESIKFSKISFLFEEVPELPPSEDELWELLTLPIGLRATASDNNAEIYFSCDLSGGSSAQKKLPVIRGELLYGGRNRKKDPRPGNIKVLQDISYKIAKGMGCANNGHIPEL
;
A
#
# COMPACT_ATOMS: atom_id res chain seq x y z
N MET A 1 -30.90 -34.33 50.43
CA MET A 1 -32.35 -34.11 50.23
C MET A 1 -32.68 -34.32 48.76
N ARG A 2 -33.47 -35.35 48.47
CA ARG A 2 -33.87 -35.80 47.16
C ARG A 2 -35.16 -35.08 46.74
N GLY A 3 -35.22 -34.32 45.69
CA GLY A 3 -36.44 -33.79 45.07
C GLY A 3 -36.68 -34.46 43.74
N LYS A 4 -37.65 -35.37 43.70
CA LYS A 4 -38.17 -35.98 42.45
C LYS A 4 -39.26 -35.07 41.90
N PHE A 5 -39.16 -34.60 40.66
CA PHE A 5 -40.26 -34.06 39.90
C PHE A 5 -40.68 -35.06 38.82
N LYS A 6 -41.90 -35.56 38.97
CA LYS A 6 -42.61 -36.31 37.93
C LYS A 6 -43.36 -35.30 37.06
N PHE A 7 -43.20 -35.38 35.75
CA PHE A 7 -44.15 -34.79 34.81
C PHE A 7 -44.84 -35.91 34.04
N LYS A 8 -46.14 -35.83 34.08
CA LYS A 8 -47.09 -36.72 33.44
C LYS A 8 -47.42 -36.16 32.06
N GLY A 9 -47.58 -37.08 31.12
CA GLY A 9 -47.73 -36.79 29.70
C GLY A 9 -49.03 -36.12 29.29
N ASP A 10 -49.06 -35.73 28.04
CA ASP A 10 -50.22 -35.95 27.18
C ASP A 10 -49.78 -35.83 25.71
N SER A 11 -50.23 -36.80 24.95
CA SER A 11 -50.05 -36.99 23.54
C SER A 11 -50.75 -35.89 22.72
N LEU A 12 -50.08 -35.35 21.73
CA LEU A 12 -50.74 -34.82 20.54
C LEU A 12 -49.87 -35.10 19.33
N ILE A 13 -50.39 -36.00 18.51
CA ILE A 13 -49.84 -36.39 17.21
C ILE A 13 -50.10 -35.23 16.25
N GLY A 14 -49.02 -34.56 15.84
CA GLY A 14 -49.06 -33.60 14.76
C GLY A 14 -48.03 -34.04 13.72
N ALA A 15 -48.52 -34.63 12.62
CA ALA A 15 -47.68 -35.01 11.49
C ALA A 15 -47.21 -33.73 10.76
N ILE A 16 -45.97 -33.36 11.00
CA ILE A 16 -45.28 -32.31 10.21
C ILE A 16 -44.46 -33.03 9.15
N ILE A 17 -44.91 -32.95 7.92
CA ILE A 17 -44.15 -33.35 6.72
C ILE A 17 -42.98 -32.37 6.60
N LEU A 18 -41.82 -32.82 7.03
CA LEU A 18 -40.56 -32.09 6.90
C LEU A 18 -40.04 -32.30 5.49
N SER A 19 -40.36 -31.36 4.59
CA SER A 19 -39.73 -31.29 3.27
C SER A 19 -38.24 -31.02 3.43
N LEU A 20 -37.43 -32.07 3.34
CA LEU A 20 -35.98 -31.97 3.22
C LEU A 20 -35.64 -31.33 1.87
N ALA A 21 -35.51 -30.00 1.85
CA ALA A 21 -34.77 -29.36 0.79
C ALA A 21 -33.29 -29.73 1.00
N ILE A 22 -32.83 -30.69 0.21
CA ILE A 22 -31.42 -31.01 0.05
C ILE A 22 -30.81 -29.82 -0.69
N THR A 23 -30.37 -28.80 0.06
CA THR A 23 -29.45 -27.81 -0.46
C THR A 23 -28.13 -28.56 -0.72
N SER A 24 -27.95 -29.00 -1.96
CA SER A 24 -26.68 -29.40 -2.50
C SER A 24 -25.68 -28.27 -2.23
N CYS A 25 -24.85 -28.38 -1.19
CA CYS A 25 -23.61 -27.65 -1.13
C CYS A 25 -22.77 -28.18 -2.31
N GLY A 26 -22.89 -27.51 -3.46
CA GLY A 26 -21.91 -27.60 -4.50
C GLY A 26 -20.57 -27.22 -3.83
N ILE A 27 -19.67 -28.18 -3.80
CA ILE A 27 -18.24 -27.92 -3.67
C ILE A 27 -17.94 -27.06 -4.90
N GLY A 28 -18.02 -25.73 -4.72
CA GLY A 28 -17.57 -24.79 -5.72
C GLY A 28 -16.07 -25.03 -5.85
N ASP A 29 -15.68 -25.61 -6.96
CA ASP A 29 -14.34 -25.39 -7.49
C ASP A 29 -14.10 -23.89 -7.35
N GLY A 30 -13.01 -23.52 -6.63
CA GLY A 30 -12.64 -22.14 -6.45
C GLY A 30 -12.39 -21.49 -7.80
N ASP A 31 -13.44 -21.02 -8.40
CA ASP A 31 -13.41 -20.13 -9.54
C ASP A 31 -12.75 -18.86 -9.03
N SER A 32 -11.43 -18.81 -9.19
CA SER A 32 -10.63 -17.62 -8.97
C SER A 32 -11.09 -16.61 -10.01
N SER A 33 -12.23 -15.98 -9.75
CA SER A 33 -12.66 -14.84 -10.55
C SER A 33 -11.46 -13.90 -10.59
N PRO A 34 -10.94 -13.56 -11.78
CA PRO A 34 -9.81 -12.64 -11.86
C PRO A 34 -10.19 -11.36 -11.14
N ASP A 35 -9.29 -10.86 -10.29
CA ASP A 35 -9.49 -9.60 -9.59
C ASP A 35 -9.93 -8.53 -10.60
N PRO A 36 -10.93 -7.69 -10.25
CA PRO A 36 -11.47 -6.72 -11.20
C PRO A 36 -10.35 -5.78 -11.66
N LYS A 37 -10.20 -5.68 -12.99
CA LYS A 37 -9.27 -4.74 -13.58
C LYS A 37 -9.62 -3.31 -13.18
N LEU A 38 -8.64 -2.57 -12.71
CA LEU A 38 -8.78 -1.20 -12.24
C LEU A 38 -8.12 -0.23 -13.21
N SER A 39 -8.64 0.99 -13.32
CA SER A 39 -7.88 2.11 -13.90
C SER A 39 -6.79 2.56 -12.93
N ALA A 40 -5.75 3.25 -13.44
CA ALA A 40 -4.69 3.80 -12.60
C ALA A 40 -5.24 4.68 -11.47
N GLU A 41 -6.27 5.48 -11.72
CA GLU A 41 -6.92 6.33 -10.71
C GLU A 41 -7.53 5.54 -9.53
N LYS A 42 -7.82 4.27 -9.71
CA LYS A 42 -8.38 3.39 -8.65
C LYS A 42 -7.32 2.53 -7.98
N ALA A 43 -6.10 2.50 -8.51
CA ALA A 43 -5.00 1.75 -7.91
C ALA A 43 -4.58 2.37 -6.57
N CYS A 44 -4.08 1.55 -5.64
CA CYS A 44 -3.53 1.97 -4.35
C CYS A 44 -4.46 2.92 -3.56
N GLU A 45 -5.74 2.56 -3.45
CA GLU A 45 -6.76 3.38 -2.78
C GLU A 45 -7.00 4.76 -3.43
N GLY A 46 -6.80 4.82 -4.74
CA GLY A 46 -7.08 5.99 -5.58
C GLY A 46 -5.88 6.92 -5.77
N LEU A 47 -5.19 6.83 -6.90
CA LEU A 47 -4.13 7.78 -7.25
C LEU A 47 -4.71 9.13 -7.69
N SER A 48 -3.98 10.22 -7.43
CA SER A 48 -4.28 11.51 -8.03
C SER A 48 -4.22 11.42 -9.57
N PRO A 49 -4.92 12.28 -10.32
CA PRO A 49 -4.86 12.26 -11.78
C PRO A 49 -3.44 12.37 -12.34
N ALA A 50 -2.58 13.15 -11.68
CA ALA A 50 -1.19 13.31 -12.08
C ALA A 50 -0.34 12.05 -11.85
N ALA A 51 -0.57 11.34 -10.73
CA ALA A 51 0.10 10.08 -10.43
C ALA A 51 -0.45 8.94 -11.30
N ALA A 52 -1.75 8.90 -11.55
CA ALA A 52 -2.39 7.92 -12.44
C ALA A 52 -1.84 8.01 -13.87
N SER A 53 -1.82 9.22 -14.45
CA SER A 53 -1.23 9.44 -15.77
C SER A 53 0.26 9.07 -15.80
N ALA A 54 1.01 9.35 -14.73
CA ALA A 54 2.41 8.95 -14.66
C ALA A 54 2.56 7.41 -14.60
N LEU A 55 1.69 6.71 -13.87
CA LEU A 55 1.68 5.25 -13.81
C LEU A 55 1.40 4.64 -15.20
N GLU A 56 0.40 5.15 -15.91
CA GLU A 56 0.09 4.72 -17.28
C GLU A 56 1.24 4.98 -18.25
N ASP A 57 1.91 6.13 -18.12
CA ASP A 57 3.07 6.48 -18.95
C ASP A 57 4.26 5.55 -18.73
N ILE A 58 4.59 5.20 -17.48
CA ILE A 58 5.72 4.30 -17.19
C ILE A 58 5.43 2.84 -17.51
N THR A 59 4.16 2.42 -17.41
CA THR A 59 3.74 1.03 -17.64
C THR A 59 3.22 0.77 -19.05
N GLU A 60 2.88 1.82 -19.80
CA GLU A 60 2.22 1.76 -21.12
C GLU A 60 0.91 0.92 -21.12
N THR A 61 0.20 0.89 -20.00
CA THR A 61 -1.12 0.24 -19.85
C THR A 61 -2.08 1.09 -19.03
N GLU A 62 -3.36 0.91 -19.23
CA GLU A 62 -4.46 1.57 -18.53
C GLU A 62 -5.19 0.62 -17.57
N GLU A 63 -4.85 -0.67 -17.59
CA GLU A 63 -5.48 -1.70 -16.79
C GLU A 63 -4.52 -2.28 -15.77
N PHE A 64 -4.98 -2.36 -14.52
CA PHE A 64 -4.16 -2.78 -13.38
C PHE A 64 -4.96 -3.70 -12.45
N GLU A 65 -4.24 -4.54 -11.74
CA GLU A 65 -4.66 -5.08 -10.44
C GLU A 65 -3.87 -4.36 -9.36
N SER A 66 -4.46 -4.09 -8.21
CA SER A 66 -3.71 -3.48 -7.11
C SER A 66 -4.18 -4.00 -5.77
N ARG A 67 -3.23 -4.06 -4.83
CA ARG A 67 -3.48 -4.41 -3.43
C ARG A 67 -2.94 -3.29 -2.56
N TRP A 68 -3.77 -2.78 -1.67
CA TRP A 68 -3.42 -1.74 -0.70
C TRP A 68 -3.49 -2.30 0.71
N ASP A 69 -2.47 -2.04 1.52
CA ASP A 69 -2.49 -2.34 2.95
C ASP A 69 -2.71 -1.06 3.77
N SER A 70 -3.94 -0.85 4.20
CA SER A 70 -4.34 0.30 5.01
C SER A 70 -3.70 0.32 6.41
N ALA A 71 -3.11 -0.78 6.88
CA ALA A 71 -2.47 -0.86 8.18
C ALA A 71 -1.09 -0.19 8.20
N VAL A 72 -0.41 -0.03 7.06
CA VAL A 72 0.98 0.45 7.00
C VAL A 72 1.17 1.79 7.71
N ALA A 73 0.32 2.78 7.46
CA ALA A 73 0.41 4.08 8.13
C ALA A 73 0.30 3.95 9.67
N SER A 74 -0.57 3.06 10.15
CA SER A 74 -0.74 2.80 11.59
C SER A 74 0.44 2.06 12.19
N LEU A 75 1.02 1.11 11.47
CA LEU A 75 2.21 0.35 11.89
C LEU A 75 3.43 1.26 11.97
N LEU A 76 3.69 2.08 10.95
CA LEU A 76 4.75 3.09 10.98
C LEU A 76 4.58 4.08 12.13
N LYS A 77 3.34 4.57 12.33
CA LYS A 77 3.05 5.48 13.45
C LYS A 77 3.33 4.83 14.81
N LYS A 78 3.04 3.54 14.97
CA LYS A 78 3.32 2.78 16.19
C LYS A 78 4.82 2.64 16.40
N SER A 79 5.58 2.25 15.36
CA SER A 79 7.04 2.14 15.41
C SER A 79 7.71 3.44 15.87
N LEU A 80 7.26 4.59 15.35
CA LEU A 80 7.78 5.90 15.77
C LEU A 80 7.50 6.27 17.23
N LYS A 81 6.44 5.72 17.83
CA LYS A 81 6.08 5.99 19.23
C LYS A 81 6.80 5.06 20.20
N GLU A 82 7.15 3.88 19.78
CA GLU A 82 7.75 2.81 20.58
C GLU A 82 9.09 2.37 19.98
N PRO A 83 10.10 3.25 19.89
CA PRO A 83 11.36 2.93 19.24
C PRO A 83 12.09 1.82 20.01
N GLY A 84 12.53 0.79 19.29
CA GLY A 84 13.35 -0.30 19.83
C GLY A 84 12.61 -1.61 20.14
N GLN A 85 11.33 -1.73 19.86
CA GLN A 85 10.57 -2.97 20.10
C GLN A 85 10.48 -3.93 18.90
N GLU A 86 10.68 -3.46 17.70
CA GLU A 86 10.63 -4.32 16.51
C GLU A 86 11.84 -4.06 15.60
N GLU A 87 12.34 -5.13 15.01
CA GLU A 87 13.25 -5.08 13.88
C GLU A 87 12.62 -4.17 12.81
N ARG A 88 13.35 -3.16 12.34
CA ARG A 88 12.89 -2.20 11.33
C ARG A 88 12.53 -2.98 10.08
N SER A 89 11.28 -3.37 9.99
CA SER A 89 10.78 -4.14 8.86
C SER A 89 10.23 -3.18 7.80
N GLU A 90 10.62 -3.43 6.59
CA GLU A 90 10.08 -2.81 5.41
C GLU A 90 8.61 -3.24 5.25
N LEU A 91 7.70 -2.30 5.13
CA LEU A 91 6.27 -2.54 5.06
C LEU A 91 5.77 -2.30 3.63
N LEU A 92 5.14 -3.30 3.05
CA LEU A 92 4.53 -3.20 1.73
C LEU A 92 3.18 -2.46 1.82
N ALA A 93 3.12 -1.22 1.35
CA ALA A 93 1.91 -0.41 1.39
C ALA A 93 0.99 -0.66 0.20
N CYS A 94 1.55 -0.82 -0.99
CA CYS A 94 0.80 -1.10 -2.19
C CYS A 94 1.60 -1.97 -3.15
N GLU A 95 0.88 -2.82 -3.88
CA GLU A 95 1.40 -3.59 -5.01
C GLU A 95 0.48 -3.36 -6.21
N ILE A 96 1.06 -3.05 -7.36
CA ILE A 96 0.35 -2.86 -8.63
C ILE A 96 0.88 -3.85 -9.65
N ILE A 97 -0.03 -4.56 -10.31
CA ILE A 97 0.28 -5.51 -11.39
C ILE A 97 -0.31 -4.96 -12.68
N PRO A 98 0.53 -4.44 -13.60
CA PRO A 98 0.07 -3.98 -14.90
C PRO A 98 -0.50 -5.14 -15.71
N GLN A 99 -1.70 -4.95 -16.27
CA GLN A 99 -2.35 -5.93 -17.12
C GLN A 99 -2.02 -5.67 -18.58
N GLN A 100 -1.73 -6.72 -19.34
CA GLN A 100 -1.42 -6.66 -20.77
C GLN A 100 -0.35 -5.60 -21.15
N PRO A 101 0.80 -5.57 -20.47
CA PRO A 101 1.85 -4.65 -20.87
C PRO A 101 2.27 -4.96 -22.32
N LYS A 102 2.57 -3.91 -23.09
CA LYS A 102 3.10 -4.10 -24.45
C LYS A 102 4.35 -4.97 -24.39
N GLU A 103 4.57 -5.80 -25.43
CA GLU A 103 5.71 -6.75 -25.50
C GLU A 103 7.08 -6.14 -25.23
N SER A 104 7.21 -4.82 -25.42
CA SER A 104 8.43 -4.05 -25.17
C SER A 104 8.73 -3.83 -23.69
N ILE A 105 7.76 -4.07 -22.79
CA ILE A 105 7.86 -3.73 -21.36
C ILE A 105 7.43 -4.93 -20.55
N LYS A 106 8.41 -5.61 -19.95
CA LYS A 106 8.15 -6.74 -19.04
C LYS A 106 8.10 -6.23 -17.60
N PHE A 107 6.98 -5.60 -17.23
CA PHE A 107 6.70 -5.36 -15.82
C PHE A 107 6.07 -6.60 -15.20
N SER A 108 6.64 -7.07 -14.10
CA SER A 108 5.99 -8.10 -13.28
C SER A 108 5.05 -7.50 -12.26
N LYS A 109 5.54 -6.52 -11.54
CA LYS A 109 4.81 -5.77 -10.52
C LYS A 109 5.55 -4.51 -10.12
N ILE A 110 4.82 -3.55 -9.55
CA ILE A 110 5.36 -2.34 -8.92
C ILE A 110 5.02 -2.44 -7.44
N SER A 111 6.03 -2.34 -6.58
CA SER A 111 5.87 -2.41 -5.13
C SER A 111 6.21 -1.07 -4.49
N PHE A 112 5.40 -0.65 -3.52
CA PHE A 112 5.61 0.56 -2.72
C PHE A 112 5.87 0.14 -1.28
N LEU A 113 7.10 0.37 -0.83
CA LEU A 113 7.62 -0.06 0.45
C LEU A 113 7.90 1.15 1.34
N PHE A 114 7.71 0.99 2.66
CA PHE A 114 7.97 2.05 3.62
C PHE A 114 8.69 1.50 4.84
N GLU A 115 9.66 2.26 5.34
CA GLU A 115 10.37 1.94 6.57
C GLU A 115 10.84 3.19 7.31
N GLU A 116 11.10 3.04 8.61
CA GLU A 116 11.83 4.05 9.39
C GLU A 116 13.33 3.87 9.18
N VAL A 117 14.04 4.94 8.85
CA VAL A 117 15.51 4.94 8.75
C VAL A 117 16.14 5.83 9.82
N PRO A 118 17.36 5.50 10.32
CA PRO A 118 17.97 6.25 11.43
C PRO A 118 18.30 7.69 11.06
N GLU A 119 18.64 7.89 9.79
CA GLU A 119 19.00 9.20 9.25
C GLU A 119 18.87 9.20 7.73
N LEU A 120 18.88 10.40 7.16
CA LEU A 120 18.93 10.57 5.71
C LEU A 120 20.30 10.04 5.22
N PRO A 121 20.35 9.03 4.34
CA PRO A 121 21.60 8.53 3.81
C PRO A 121 22.31 9.61 2.98
N PRO A 122 23.65 9.54 2.83
CA PRO A 122 24.37 10.45 1.96
C PRO A 122 23.81 10.39 0.53
N SER A 123 23.97 11.48 -0.23
CA SER A 123 23.59 11.50 -1.64
C SER A 123 24.55 10.63 -2.44
N GLU A 124 24.00 9.71 -3.23
CA GLU A 124 24.77 8.85 -4.15
C GLU A 124 24.81 9.44 -5.57
N ASP A 125 24.46 10.71 -5.72
CA ASP A 125 24.28 11.38 -7.02
C ASP A 125 25.51 11.32 -7.93
N GLU A 126 26.71 11.14 -7.36
CA GLU A 126 27.95 11.04 -8.12
C GLU A 126 28.18 9.65 -8.75
N LEU A 127 27.52 8.61 -8.26
CA LEU A 127 27.73 7.23 -8.71
C LEU A 127 26.71 6.75 -9.74
N TRP A 128 25.52 7.37 -9.76
CA TRP A 128 24.41 6.97 -10.61
C TRP A 128 23.76 8.20 -11.24
N GLU A 129 23.30 8.11 -12.47
CA GLU A 129 22.51 9.16 -13.12
C GLU A 129 21.11 9.27 -12.48
N LEU A 130 21.06 9.64 -11.20
CA LEU A 130 19.81 9.81 -10.46
C LEU A 130 19.17 11.16 -10.75
N LEU A 131 17.87 11.16 -10.95
CA LEU A 131 17.08 12.38 -10.88
C LEU A 131 16.84 12.71 -9.41
N THR A 132 17.27 13.88 -8.93
CA THR A 132 17.06 14.33 -7.55
C THR A 132 16.12 15.52 -7.51
N LEU A 133 15.10 15.49 -6.63
CA LEU A 133 14.12 16.56 -6.44
C LEU A 133 13.96 16.93 -4.95
N PRO A 134 13.64 18.21 -4.62
CA PRO A 134 13.42 18.66 -3.25
C PRO A 134 11.98 18.35 -2.77
N ILE A 135 11.61 17.08 -2.69
CA ILE A 135 10.31 16.59 -2.19
C ILE A 135 10.57 15.88 -0.87
N GLY A 136 9.84 16.28 0.18
CA GLY A 136 10.14 15.86 1.53
C GLY A 136 11.51 16.39 1.96
N LEU A 137 12.37 15.51 2.47
CA LEU A 137 13.79 15.80 2.72
C LEU A 137 14.62 15.63 1.45
N ARG A 138 14.29 14.64 0.65
CA ARG A 138 14.91 14.33 -0.64
C ARG A 138 14.07 13.29 -1.39
N ALA A 139 13.96 13.43 -2.69
CA ALA A 139 13.47 12.40 -3.59
C ALA A 139 14.52 12.09 -4.67
N THR A 140 14.72 10.80 -4.95
CA THR A 140 15.63 10.34 -6.00
C THR A 140 14.94 9.31 -6.88
N ALA A 141 15.32 9.20 -8.14
CA ALA A 141 14.85 8.14 -9.00
C ALA A 141 15.89 7.70 -10.02
N SER A 142 15.90 6.40 -10.28
CA SER A 142 16.54 5.72 -11.40
C SER A 142 15.49 5.21 -12.39
N ASP A 143 15.92 4.41 -13.37
CA ASP A 143 15.02 3.85 -14.40
C ASP A 143 13.93 2.94 -13.84
N ASN A 144 14.16 2.28 -12.72
CA ASN A 144 13.27 1.25 -12.15
C ASN A 144 13.09 1.33 -10.63
N ASN A 145 13.55 2.42 -10.04
CA ASN A 145 13.43 2.70 -8.61
C ASN A 145 13.15 4.19 -8.40
N ALA A 146 12.43 4.51 -7.33
CA ALA A 146 12.41 5.84 -6.76
C ALA A 146 12.37 5.76 -5.24
N GLU A 147 12.96 6.74 -4.57
CA GLU A 147 12.94 6.88 -3.13
C GLU A 147 12.50 8.29 -2.74
N ILE A 148 11.69 8.39 -1.69
CA ILE A 148 11.35 9.66 -1.06
C ILE A 148 11.62 9.53 0.44
N TYR A 149 12.44 10.43 0.94
CA TYR A 149 12.72 10.57 2.37
C TYR A 149 11.93 11.73 2.94
N PHE A 150 11.21 11.51 4.03
CA PHE A 150 10.45 12.56 4.70
C PHE A 150 10.52 12.43 6.22
N SER A 151 10.41 13.56 6.92
CA SER A 151 10.35 13.57 8.37
C SER A 151 8.89 13.51 8.83
N CYS A 152 8.64 12.81 9.94
CA CYS A 152 7.30 12.71 10.51
C CYS A 152 7.27 13.27 11.95
N ASP A 153 6.77 14.48 12.10
CA ASP A 153 6.47 15.05 13.43
C ASP A 153 5.04 14.71 13.84
N LEU A 154 4.91 13.80 14.82
CA LEU A 154 3.62 13.40 15.40
C LEU A 154 3.18 14.30 16.56
N SER A 155 4.04 15.23 17.02
CA SER A 155 3.80 16.05 18.20
C SER A 155 3.14 17.41 17.90
N GLY A 156 2.97 17.74 16.62
CA GLY A 156 2.37 19.02 16.22
C GLY A 156 3.26 20.23 16.52
N GLY A 157 4.57 20.07 16.55
CA GLY A 157 5.52 21.20 16.57
C GLY A 157 5.97 21.68 17.93
N SER A 158 5.73 20.96 19.02
CA SER A 158 6.08 21.44 20.36
C SER A 158 7.50 21.12 20.86
N SER A 159 8.36 20.50 20.04
CA SER A 159 9.74 20.17 20.45
C SER A 159 10.79 20.58 19.44
N ALA A 160 11.25 21.82 19.54
CA ALA A 160 12.29 22.39 18.67
C ALA A 160 13.69 21.74 18.76
N GLN A 161 13.86 20.66 19.52
CA GLN A 161 15.17 20.06 19.78
C GLN A 161 15.25 18.53 19.54
N LYS A 162 14.18 17.88 19.17
CA LYS A 162 14.20 16.44 18.94
C LYS A 162 14.49 16.15 17.48
N LYS A 163 15.51 15.34 17.19
CA LYS A 163 15.74 14.80 15.84
C LYS A 163 14.46 14.04 15.41
N LEU A 164 13.82 14.50 14.35
CA LEU A 164 12.61 13.87 13.85
C LEU A 164 12.97 12.55 13.18
N PRO A 165 12.14 11.52 13.34
CA PRO A 165 12.32 10.27 12.63
C PRO A 165 12.18 10.49 11.12
N VAL A 166 12.97 9.78 10.36
CA VAL A 166 12.95 9.80 8.89
C VAL A 166 12.28 8.53 8.40
N ILE A 167 11.33 8.71 7.50
CA ILE A 167 10.67 7.60 6.79
C ILE A 167 11.22 7.57 5.37
N ARG A 168 11.61 6.39 4.90
CA ARG A 168 11.90 6.12 3.50
C ARG A 168 10.67 5.48 2.87
N GLY A 169 10.15 6.06 1.81
CA GLY A 169 9.24 5.42 0.87
C GLY A 169 10.04 5.00 -0.35
N GLU A 170 9.82 3.81 -0.85
CA GLU A 170 10.50 3.25 -2.00
C GLU A 170 9.50 2.69 -3.01
N LEU A 171 9.70 2.99 -4.28
CA LEU A 171 9.04 2.36 -5.42
C LEU A 171 10.05 1.49 -6.14
N LEU A 172 9.71 0.21 -6.31
CA LEU A 172 10.53 -0.79 -7.00
C LEU A 172 9.71 -1.50 -8.07
N TYR A 173 10.31 -1.72 -9.23
CA TYR A 173 9.77 -2.63 -10.23
C TYR A 173 10.85 -3.32 -11.08
N GLY A 174 10.53 -4.54 -11.54
CA GLY A 174 11.35 -5.24 -12.53
C GLY A 174 10.92 -4.82 -13.94
N GLY A 175 11.84 -4.28 -14.71
CA GLY A 175 11.58 -3.89 -16.11
C GLY A 175 12.30 -2.60 -16.50
N ARG A 176 12.32 -2.31 -17.78
CA ARG A 176 12.82 -1.04 -18.31
C ARG A 176 11.87 -0.51 -19.37
N ASN A 177 11.38 0.70 -19.20
CA ASN A 177 10.84 1.46 -20.33
C ASN A 177 12.01 2.09 -21.09
N ARG A 178 12.29 1.59 -22.30
CA ARG A 178 13.42 2.09 -23.10
C ARG A 178 13.06 3.31 -23.95
N LYS A 179 11.80 3.71 -24.01
CA LYS A 179 11.34 4.76 -24.92
C LYS A 179 11.22 6.13 -24.30
N LYS A 180 10.98 6.21 -23.00
CA LYS A 180 10.81 7.45 -22.23
C LYS A 180 11.68 7.40 -20.99
N ASP A 181 12.10 8.55 -20.48
CA ASP A 181 12.69 8.67 -19.15
C ASP A 181 11.61 8.42 -18.10
N PRO A 182 11.64 7.30 -17.35
CA PRO A 182 10.60 6.97 -16.36
C PRO A 182 10.79 7.70 -15.03
N ARG A 183 11.98 8.27 -14.77
CA ARG A 183 12.37 8.83 -13.47
C ARG A 183 11.40 9.89 -12.94
N PRO A 184 10.95 10.88 -13.73
CA PRO A 184 9.97 11.84 -13.24
C PRO A 184 8.61 11.19 -12.92
N GLY A 185 8.20 10.19 -13.69
CA GLY A 185 6.98 9.42 -13.47
C GLY A 185 7.07 8.60 -12.17
N ASN A 186 8.18 7.91 -11.95
CA ASN A 186 8.43 7.14 -10.73
C ASN A 186 8.29 8.00 -9.47
N ILE A 187 8.90 9.21 -9.49
CA ILE A 187 8.79 10.14 -8.36
C ILE A 187 7.33 10.58 -8.16
N LYS A 188 6.59 10.92 -9.22
CA LYS A 188 5.19 11.36 -9.08
C LYS A 188 4.30 10.30 -8.44
N VAL A 189 4.40 9.05 -8.92
CA VAL A 189 3.59 7.96 -8.35
C VAL A 189 3.96 7.72 -6.89
N LEU A 190 5.26 7.66 -6.56
CA LEU A 190 5.71 7.48 -5.18
C LEU A 190 5.34 8.67 -4.29
N GLN A 191 5.37 9.90 -4.81
CA GLN A 191 4.97 11.11 -4.09
C GLN A 191 3.52 11.03 -3.62
N ASP A 192 2.60 10.62 -4.49
CA ASP A 192 1.18 10.48 -4.15
C ASP A 192 0.96 9.45 -3.04
N ILE A 193 1.61 8.28 -3.16
CA ILE A 193 1.52 7.23 -2.13
C ILE A 193 2.15 7.70 -0.82
N SER A 194 3.33 8.33 -0.87
CA SER A 194 4.02 8.84 0.32
C SER A 194 3.21 9.94 1.03
N TYR A 195 2.55 10.82 0.27
CA TYR A 195 1.64 11.82 0.83
C TYR A 195 0.48 11.16 1.61
N LYS A 196 -0.15 10.12 1.05
CA LYS A 196 -1.22 9.38 1.73
C LYS A 196 -0.74 8.71 3.01
N ILE A 197 0.43 8.07 2.96
CA ILE A 197 1.04 7.45 4.15
C ILE A 197 1.33 8.50 5.22
N ALA A 198 1.99 9.61 4.88
CA ALA A 198 2.30 10.69 5.81
C ALA A 198 1.03 11.31 6.43
N LYS A 199 -0.02 11.52 5.62
CA LYS A 199 -1.33 11.99 6.07
C LYS A 199 -2.01 10.98 7.00
N GLY A 200 -2.01 9.70 6.64
CA GLY A 200 -2.56 8.61 7.46
C GLY A 200 -1.84 8.44 8.80
N MET A 201 -0.54 8.64 8.84
CA MET A 201 0.26 8.69 10.07
C MET A 201 -0.08 9.91 10.94
N GLY A 202 -0.56 10.99 10.34
CA GLY A 202 -0.79 12.28 10.99
C GLY A 202 0.49 13.08 11.17
N CYS A 203 1.45 12.96 10.24
CA CYS A 203 2.65 13.77 10.22
C CYS A 203 2.31 15.26 10.03
N ALA A 204 2.94 16.15 10.80
CA ALA A 204 2.79 17.60 10.60
C ALA A 204 3.22 17.96 9.17
N ASN A 205 2.45 18.85 8.52
CA ASN A 205 2.67 19.27 7.13
C ASN A 205 2.85 18.09 6.14
N ASN A 206 2.23 16.93 6.44
CA ASN A 206 2.34 15.69 5.63
C ASN A 206 3.80 15.32 5.28
N GLY A 207 4.73 15.53 6.22
CA GLY A 207 6.15 15.25 6.01
C GLY A 207 6.84 16.17 4.99
N HIS A 208 6.26 17.36 4.71
CA HIS A 208 6.70 18.28 3.64
C HIS A 208 6.61 17.67 2.22
N ILE A 209 5.73 16.69 2.02
CA ILE A 209 5.41 16.14 0.71
C ILE A 209 4.24 16.93 0.14
N PRO A 210 4.40 17.64 -1.01
CA PRO A 210 3.30 18.38 -1.63
C PRO A 210 2.26 17.41 -2.19
N GLU A 211 0.99 17.76 -2.07
CA GLU A 211 -0.12 17.09 -2.75
C GLU A 211 -0.02 17.34 -4.26
N LEU A 212 -0.34 16.31 -5.08
CA LEU A 212 -0.31 16.38 -6.55
C LEU A 212 -1.66 16.80 -7.13
#